data_164251f9fa03f130f87e47e525996db5
#
_entry.id   164251f9fa03f130f87e47e525996db5
#
_cell.length_a   1.000
_cell.length_b   1.000
_cell.length_c   1.000
_cell.angle_alpha   90.00
_cell.angle_beta   90.00
_cell.angle_gamma   90.00
#
_symmetry.space_group_name_H-M   'P 1'
#
loop_
_entity.id
_entity.type
_entity.pdbx_description
1 polymer ?
#
loop_
_entity_poly.entity_id
_entity_poly.type
_entity_poly.pdbx_seq_one_letter_code
_entity_poly.pdbx_strand_id
1 'polypeptide(L)'
;MLISPDLELLKEYQKAADGNIRYITVSPEVKGVPEAIKGMTDLGMKVAIGHSGADYETSWKCINEGAVAATHTFNAMKLLHQHFPAIMGAVLESDIYCEAICDGRHLHPGTVRFLLKMKGLDKVIAITDSIMAAGLPDGEYMLGVNPVIVKDGDAKLKYGDSRAGSTLTTGCALKNLIKFTGRSLEEILPLLTCNPAKMLDVYDRIGSLDTGKDADVVILDEEYSVDVPGPPP
;
A
#
# COMPACT_ATOMS: atom_id res chain seq x y z
N MET A 1 15.17 10.42 8.76
CA MET A 1 16.53 9.96 8.40
C MET A 1 16.43 8.49 8.02
N LEU A 2 16.85 8.10 6.82
CA LEU A 2 16.96 6.68 6.44
C LEU A 2 18.22 6.10 7.08
N ILE A 3 18.11 4.90 7.62
CA ILE A 3 19.23 4.17 8.24
C ILE A 3 19.53 2.89 7.44
N SER A 4 20.77 2.44 7.46
CA SER A 4 21.10 1.13 6.91
C SER A 4 20.36 0.02 7.66
N PRO A 5 19.97 -1.07 6.99
CA PRO A 5 19.27 -2.15 7.66
C PRO A 5 20.13 -2.79 8.75
N ASP A 6 19.49 -3.07 9.87
CA ASP A 6 20.07 -3.79 11.01
C ASP A 6 19.21 -5.02 11.31
N LEU A 7 19.68 -6.20 10.90
CA LEU A 7 18.93 -7.44 11.07
C LEU A 7 18.84 -7.88 12.54
N GLU A 8 19.81 -7.53 13.38
CA GLU A 8 19.73 -7.86 14.82
C GLU A 8 18.64 -7.02 15.50
N LEU A 9 18.57 -5.72 15.18
CA LEU A 9 17.47 -4.86 15.65
C LEU A 9 16.10 -5.34 15.13
N LEU A 10 16.00 -5.80 13.88
CA LEU A 10 14.78 -6.36 13.34
C LEU A 10 14.35 -7.65 14.04
N LYS A 11 15.31 -8.50 14.43
CA LYS A 11 15.05 -9.70 15.26
C LYS A 11 14.50 -9.32 16.64
N GLU A 12 15.05 -8.28 17.26
CA GLU A 12 14.54 -7.76 18.54
C GLU A 12 13.10 -7.26 18.40
N TYR A 13 12.81 -6.51 17.34
CA TYR A 13 11.45 -6.03 17.06
C TYR A 13 10.48 -7.18 16.79
N GLN A 14 10.90 -8.16 15.99
CA GLN A 14 10.07 -9.33 15.69
C GLN A 14 9.79 -10.15 16.96
N LYS A 15 10.78 -10.30 17.83
CA LYS A 15 10.61 -10.94 19.14
C LYS A 15 9.65 -10.14 20.02
N ALA A 16 9.79 -8.82 20.10
CA ALA A 16 8.91 -7.96 20.88
C ALA A 16 7.46 -7.97 20.37
N ALA A 17 7.29 -8.16 19.06
CA ALA A 17 6.00 -8.29 18.39
C ALA A 17 5.45 -9.72 18.37
N ASP A 18 6.08 -10.67 19.07
CA ASP A 18 5.69 -12.09 19.08
C ASP A 18 5.51 -12.68 17.67
N GLY A 19 6.43 -12.34 16.74
CA GLY A 19 6.39 -12.79 15.34
C GLY A 19 5.32 -12.11 14.48
N ASN A 20 4.67 -11.04 14.93
CA ASN A 20 3.55 -10.42 14.23
C ASN A 20 3.93 -9.26 13.29
N ILE A 21 5.21 -8.95 13.11
CA ILE A 21 5.61 -8.03 12.03
C ILE A 21 5.59 -8.82 10.72
N ARG A 22 4.56 -8.61 9.92
CA ARG A 22 4.32 -9.36 8.68
C ARG A 22 4.77 -8.63 7.43
N TYR A 23 4.97 -7.32 7.51
CA TYR A 23 5.24 -6.48 6.34
C TYR A 23 6.19 -5.35 6.68
N ILE A 24 7.14 -5.08 5.79
CA ILE A 24 8.12 -3.99 5.94
C ILE A 24 8.39 -3.34 4.59
N THR A 25 8.43 -2.00 4.56
CA THR A 25 8.85 -1.24 3.40
C THR A 25 10.29 -0.78 3.53
N VAL A 26 11.05 -0.92 2.45
CA VAL A 26 12.45 -0.49 2.36
C VAL A 26 12.69 0.34 1.10
N SER A 27 13.70 1.24 1.16
CA SER A 27 14.15 2.03 0.01
C SER A 27 15.39 1.37 -0.59
N PRO A 28 15.32 0.80 -1.81
CA PRO A 28 16.39 0.00 -2.43
C PRO A 28 17.76 0.68 -2.48
N GLU A 29 17.80 2.00 -2.68
CA GLU A 29 19.06 2.78 -2.77
C GLU A 29 19.79 2.93 -1.44
N VAL A 30 19.18 2.59 -0.32
CA VAL A 30 19.84 2.64 0.98
C VAL A 30 20.87 1.52 1.05
N LYS A 31 22.09 1.88 1.39
CA LYS A 31 23.22 0.95 1.45
C LYS A 31 22.92 -0.28 2.31
N GLY A 32 23.08 -1.46 1.74
CA GLY A 32 22.88 -2.75 2.41
C GLY A 32 21.44 -3.25 2.36
N VAL A 33 20.48 -2.49 1.81
CA VAL A 33 19.08 -2.94 1.70
C VAL A 33 18.94 -4.16 0.78
N PRO A 34 19.48 -4.18 -0.45
CA PRO A 34 19.33 -5.37 -1.29
C PRO A 34 19.83 -6.65 -0.62
N GLU A 35 20.98 -6.58 0.06
CA GLU A 35 21.60 -7.72 0.74
C GLU A 35 20.83 -8.16 2.00
N ALA A 36 20.05 -7.27 2.61
CA ALA A 36 19.29 -7.55 3.84
C ALA A 36 17.91 -8.16 3.58
N ILE A 37 17.37 -8.08 2.36
CA ILE A 37 16.00 -8.54 2.04
C ILE A 37 15.81 -10.01 2.40
N LYS A 38 16.75 -10.87 2.02
CA LYS A 38 16.67 -12.28 2.39
C LYS A 38 16.60 -12.47 3.91
N GLY A 39 17.39 -11.74 4.69
CA GLY A 39 17.34 -11.81 6.16
C GLY A 39 15.99 -11.34 6.73
N MET A 40 15.36 -10.35 6.11
CA MET A 40 14.01 -9.89 6.49
C MET A 40 12.95 -10.95 6.19
N THR A 41 13.03 -11.59 5.01
CA THR A 41 12.12 -12.69 4.65
C THR A 41 12.32 -13.92 5.54
N ASP A 42 13.55 -14.25 5.91
CA ASP A 42 13.86 -15.34 6.85
C ASP A 42 13.30 -15.08 8.26
N LEU A 43 13.05 -13.81 8.62
CA LEU A 43 12.35 -13.39 9.84
C LEU A 43 10.82 -13.45 9.72
N GLY A 44 10.27 -13.92 8.59
CA GLY A 44 8.84 -14.04 8.34
C GLY A 44 8.16 -12.77 7.83
N MET A 45 8.93 -11.76 7.41
CA MET A 45 8.40 -10.51 6.88
C MET A 45 8.25 -10.57 5.35
N LYS A 46 7.16 -10.06 4.81
CA LYS A 46 7.03 -9.69 3.40
C LYS A 46 7.68 -8.34 3.18
N VAL A 47 8.57 -8.25 2.22
CA VAL A 47 9.30 -7.00 1.95
C VAL A 47 8.68 -6.28 0.76
N ALA A 48 8.38 -5.00 0.93
CA ALA A 48 8.03 -4.09 -0.15
C ALA A 48 9.15 -3.10 -0.42
N ILE A 49 9.25 -2.67 -1.67
CA ILE A 49 10.13 -1.58 -2.07
C ILE A 49 9.31 -0.34 -2.36
N GLY A 50 9.79 0.82 -1.92
CA GLY A 50 9.06 2.07 -2.19
C GLY A 50 9.69 3.29 -1.54
N HIS A 51 9.04 4.43 -1.71
CA HIS A 51 9.52 5.73 -1.23
C HIS A 51 10.99 5.95 -1.63
N SER A 52 11.30 5.78 -2.93
CA SER A 52 12.65 5.47 -3.38
C SER A 52 13.00 6.18 -4.69
N GLY A 53 14.24 6.67 -4.74
CA GLY A 53 14.88 7.20 -5.94
C GLY A 53 15.74 6.18 -6.68
N ALA A 54 15.64 4.88 -6.36
CA ALA A 54 16.50 3.84 -6.90
C ALA A 54 16.47 3.76 -8.43
N ASP A 55 17.57 3.29 -8.99
CA ASP A 55 17.65 2.89 -10.39
C ASP A 55 16.96 1.53 -10.63
N TYR A 56 16.87 1.17 -11.88
CA TYR A 56 16.21 -0.04 -12.34
C TYR A 56 16.91 -1.30 -11.83
N GLU A 57 18.23 -1.36 -11.93
CA GLU A 57 19.07 -2.51 -11.57
C GLU A 57 19.03 -2.78 -10.07
N THR A 58 19.16 -1.74 -9.25
CA THR A 58 19.07 -1.86 -7.79
C THR A 58 17.68 -2.34 -7.36
N SER A 59 16.62 -1.87 -8.04
CA SER A 59 15.26 -2.30 -7.77
C SER A 59 15.04 -3.77 -8.13
N TRP A 60 15.54 -4.22 -9.28
CA TRP A 60 15.51 -5.63 -9.69
C TRP A 60 16.30 -6.52 -8.75
N LYS A 61 17.45 -6.05 -8.23
CA LYS A 61 18.18 -6.79 -7.21
C LYS A 61 17.31 -7.05 -5.98
N CYS A 62 16.60 -6.05 -5.48
CA CYS A 62 15.68 -6.21 -4.37
C CYS A 62 14.54 -7.19 -4.67
N ILE A 63 13.96 -7.13 -5.88
CA ILE A 63 12.89 -8.03 -6.31
C ILE A 63 13.41 -9.49 -6.37
N ASN A 64 14.58 -9.70 -6.95
CA ASN A 64 15.21 -11.02 -7.05
C ASN A 64 15.62 -11.61 -5.68
N GLU A 65 15.94 -10.77 -4.70
CA GLU A 65 16.22 -11.16 -3.31
C GLU A 65 14.96 -11.42 -2.48
N GLY A 66 13.76 -11.20 -3.04
CA GLY A 66 12.51 -11.60 -2.40
C GLY A 66 11.56 -10.47 -2.02
N ALA A 67 11.73 -9.25 -2.54
CA ALA A 67 10.71 -8.22 -2.41
C ALA A 67 9.46 -8.62 -3.21
N VAL A 68 8.27 -8.52 -2.58
CA VAL A 68 7.00 -9.03 -3.11
C VAL A 68 6.00 -7.94 -3.48
N ALA A 69 6.26 -6.68 -3.10
CA ALA A 69 5.35 -5.58 -3.32
C ALA A 69 6.07 -4.24 -3.55
N ALA A 70 5.35 -3.28 -4.13
CA ALA A 70 5.74 -1.89 -4.24
C ALA A 70 4.77 -1.02 -3.43
N THR A 71 5.29 -0.31 -2.44
CA THR A 71 4.50 0.53 -1.52
C THR A 71 4.00 1.78 -2.24
N HIS A 72 2.71 2.10 -2.08
CA HIS A 72 2.02 3.28 -2.65
C HIS A 72 2.56 3.68 -4.04
N THR A 73 2.55 2.73 -4.95
CA THR A 73 3.13 2.81 -6.32
C THR A 73 2.88 4.17 -6.98
N PHE A 74 3.89 4.72 -7.62
CA PHE A 74 4.05 6.07 -8.17
C PHE A 74 4.36 7.17 -7.13
N ASN A 75 3.90 7.05 -5.89
CA ASN A 75 4.10 8.10 -4.90
C ASN A 75 5.51 8.01 -4.30
N ALA A 76 6.19 9.15 -4.19
CA ALA A 76 7.57 9.25 -3.72
C ALA A 76 8.53 8.23 -4.38
N MET A 77 8.29 7.89 -5.64
CA MET A 77 9.13 7.01 -6.46
C MET A 77 9.72 7.77 -7.63
N LYS A 78 10.95 7.42 -8.01
CA LYS A 78 11.56 7.92 -9.26
C LYS A 78 10.78 7.37 -10.44
N LEU A 79 10.24 8.30 -11.26
CA LEU A 79 9.36 7.97 -12.37
C LEU A 79 10.14 7.33 -13.54
N LEU A 80 9.42 6.54 -14.34
CA LEU A 80 9.94 5.92 -15.54
C LEU A 80 10.27 6.98 -16.60
N HIS A 81 11.49 6.91 -17.12
CA HIS A 81 11.95 7.64 -18.29
C HIS A 81 12.47 6.66 -19.34
N GLN A 82 12.31 6.92 -20.64
CA GLN A 82 12.68 5.99 -21.71
C GLN A 82 14.15 5.54 -21.69
N HIS A 83 15.05 6.35 -21.15
CA HIS A 83 16.47 6.01 -21.03
C HIS A 83 16.84 5.48 -19.63
N PHE A 84 16.02 5.76 -18.62
CA PHE A 84 16.27 5.41 -17.22
C PHE A 84 14.97 4.95 -16.58
N PRO A 85 14.60 3.66 -16.69
CA PRO A 85 13.30 3.18 -16.21
C PRO A 85 13.08 3.34 -14.70
N ALA A 86 14.17 3.40 -13.92
CA ALA A 86 14.18 3.56 -12.47
C ALA A 86 13.34 2.48 -11.74
N ILE A 87 13.04 2.70 -10.46
CA ILE A 87 12.19 1.79 -9.67
C ILE A 87 10.84 1.57 -10.35
N MET A 88 10.24 2.60 -10.96
CA MET A 88 8.93 2.45 -11.62
C MET A 88 8.96 1.47 -12.78
N GLY A 89 10.04 1.44 -13.58
CA GLY A 89 10.21 0.46 -14.65
C GLY A 89 10.26 -0.97 -14.11
N ALA A 90 11.10 -1.22 -13.10
CA ALA A 90 11.23 -2.54 -12.47
C ALA A 90 9.91 -3.01 -11.83
N VAL A 91 9.20 -2.12 -11.13
CA VAL A 91 7.91 -2.43 -10.48
C VAL A 91 6.84 -2.80 -11.52
N LEU A 92 6.72 -2.03 -12.60
CA LEU A 92 5.69 -2.28 -13.62
C LEU A 92 5.97 -3.53 -14.46
N GLU A 93 7.23 -3.89 -14.66
CA GLU A 93 7.65 -5.05 -15.44
C GLU A 93 7.57 -6.36 -14.65
N SER A 94 7.87 -6.31 -13.35
CA SER A 94 7.93 -7.50 -12.47
C SER A 94 6.55 -8.01 -12.09
N ASP A 95 6.49 -9.21 -11.48
CA ASP A 95 5.27 -9.85 -10.97
C ASP A 95 4.91 -9.48 -9.52
N ILE A 96 5.63 -8.53 -8.90
CA ILE A 96 5.33 -8.10 -7.53
C ILE A 96 3.99 -7.37 -7.46
N TYR A 97 3.38 -7.34 -6.28
CA TYR A 97 2.16 -6.56 -6.06
C TYR A 97 2.43 -5.06 -6.11
N CYS A 98 1.44 -4.29 -6.53
CA CYS A 98 1.48 -2.83 -6.55
C CYS A 98 0.40 -2.28 -5.63
N GLU A 99 0.79 -1.57 -4.58
CA GLU A 99 -0.15 -0.85 -3.74
C GLU A 99 -0.58 0.45 -4.40
N ALA A 100 -1.85 0.78 -4.33
CA ALA A 100 -2.45 1.95 -4.98
C ALA A 100 -3.35 2.73 -4.02
N ILE A 101 -3.08 4.02 -3.86
CA ILE A 101 -3.94 4.96 -3.12
C ILE A 101 -4.98 5.53 -4.09
N CYS A 102 -6.19 4.97 -4.05
CA CYS A 102 -7.25 5.26 -5.03
C CYS A 102 -8.19 6.39 -4.57
N ASP A 103 -7.63 7.51 -4.13
CA ASP A 103 -8.38 8.69 -3.68
C ASP A 103 -8.67 9.72 -4.79
N GLY A 104 -8.10 9.53 -5.98
CA GLY A 104 -8.18 10.48 -7.11
C GLY A 104 -7.28 11.70 -6.97
N ARG A 105 -6.48 11.77 -5.89
CA ARG A 105 -5.53 12.84 -5.56
C ARG A 105 -4.09 12.36 -5.64
N HIS A 106 -3.75 11.23 -4.98
CA HIS A 106 -2.47 10.56 -5.12
C HIS A 106 -2.31 9.96 -6.51
N LEU A 107 -3.34 9.26 -6.98
CA LEU A 107 -3.39 8.73 -8.33
C LEU A 107 -4.58 9.31 -9.10
N HIS A 108 -4.29 9.96 -10.23
CA HIS A 108 -5.33 10.34 -11.16
C HIS A 108 -6.10 9.08 -11.64
N PRO A 109 -7.44 9.13 -11.85
CA PRO A 109 -8.21 7.97 -12.32
C PRO A 109 -7.62 7.27 -13.57
N GLY A 110 -7.02 8.04 -14.48
CA GLY A 110 -6.30 7.50 -15.63
C GLY A 110 -5.07 6.68 -15.24
N THR A 111 -4.32 7.10 -14.21
CA THR A 111 -3.16 6.37 -13.70
C THR A 111 -3.58 5.06 -13.01
N VAL A 112 -4.71 5.06 -12.29
CA VAL A 112 -5.29 3.83 -11.72
C VAL A 112 -5.63 2.83 -12.84
N ARG A 113 -6.33 3.28 -13.91
CA ARG A 113 -6.64 2.40 -15.06
C ARG A 113 -5.39 1.90 -15.76
N PHE A 114 -4.37 2.74 -15.90
CA PHE A 114 -3.08 2.37 -16.48
C PHE A 114 -2.39 1.29 -15.64
N LEU A 115 -2.33 1.47 -14.31
CA LEU A 115 -1.73 0.48 -13.40
C LEU A 115 -2.44 -0.88 -13.50
N LEU A 116 -3.78 -0.87 -13.47
CA LEU A 116 -4.57 -2.10 -13.63
C LEU A 116 -4.37 -2.77 -15.00
N LYS A 117 -4.16 -1.98 -16.05
CA LYS A 117 -3.85 -2.52 -17.39
C LYS A 117 -2.48 -3.18 -17.44
N MET A 118 -1.50 -2.62 -16.75
CA MET A 118 -0.12 -3.14 -16.71
C MET A 118 0.03 -4.37 -15.82
N LYS A 119 -0.63 -4.36 -14.65
CA LYS A 119 -0.42 -5.37 -13.59
C LYS A 119 -1.53 -6.42 -13.53
N GLY A 120 -2.66 -6.20 -14.19
CA GLY A 120 -3.86 -7.00 -13.96
C GLY A 120 -4.55 -6.69 -12.64
N LEU A 121 -5.73 -7.28 -12.44
CA LEU A 121 -6.50 -7.10 -11.20
C LEU A 121 -5.93 -7.92 -10.03
N ASP A 122 -5.17 -8.95 -10.30
CA ASP A 122 -4.62 -9.89 -9.33
C ASP A 122 -3.30 -9.43 -8.68
N LYS A 123 -2.67 -8.39 -9.24
CA LYS A 123 -1.40 -7.84 -8.74
C LYS A 123 -1.50 -6.40 -8.22
N VAL A 124 -2.70 -5.86 -8.10
CA VAL A 124 -2.92 -4.55 -7.49
C VAL A 124 -3.64 -4.71 -6.15
N ILE A 125 -3.17 -3.98 -5.16
CA ILE A 125 -3.75 -3.89 -3.82
C ILE A 125 -4.17 -2.44 -3.59
N ALA A 126 -5.44 -2.21 -3.25
CA ALA A 126 -5.90 -0.89 -2.86
C ALA A 126 -5.56 -0.65 -1.39
N ILE A 127 -4.80 0.40 -1.13
CA ILE A 127 -4.44 0.84 0.21
C ILE A 127 -4.95 2.25 0.48
N THR A 128 -4.98 2.63 1.73
CA THR A 128 -5.39 3.97 2.14
C THR A 128 -4.23 4.91 2.37
N ASP A 129 -3.13 4.44 2.92
CA ASP A 129 -2.05 5.28 3.46
C ASP A 129 -2.59 6.36 4.41
N SER A 130 -3.60 5.99 5.20
CA SER A 130 -4.33 6.93 6.07
C SER A 130 -3.49 7.35 7.27
N ILE A 131 -3.56 8.65 7.55
CA ILE A 131 -3.00 9.23 8.77
C ILE A 131 -4.07 9.28 9.88
N MET A 132 -3.66 9.69 11.07
CA MET A 132 -4.52 9.81 12.25
C MET A 132 -5.73 10.73 12.07
N ALA A 133 -5.74 11.57 11.03
CA ALA A 133 -6.84 12.47 10.71
C ALA A 133 -7.96 11.80 9.87
N ALA A 134 -7.80 10.56 9.45
CA ALA A 134 -8.84 9.87 8.69
C ALA A 134 -10.11 9.71 9.53
N GLY A 135 -11.26 10.13 8.97
CA GLY A 135 -12.54 10.12 9.69
C GLY A 135 -12.75 11.31 10.64
N LEU A 136 -11.77 12.21 10.77
CA LEU A 136 -11.89 13.43 11.56
C LEU A 136 -12.24 14.63 10.68
N PRO A 137 -12.78 15.74 11.26
CA PRO A 137 -13.06 16.98 10.54
C PRO A 137 -11.81 17.59 9.90
N ASP A 138 -11.99 18.47 8.92
CA ASP A 138 -10.91 19.30 8.42
C ASP A 138 -10.26 20.11 9.55
N GLY A 139 -8.93 20.25 9.51
CA GLY A 139 -8.19 20.91 10.58
C GLY A 139 -6.68 20.70 10.52
N GLU A 140 -6.02 21.11 11.59
CA GLU A 140 -4.58 20.90 11.77
C GLU A 140 -4.33 19.67 12.65
N TYR A 141 -3.39 18.83 12.20
CA TYR A 141 -3.02 17.57 12.84
C TYR A 141 -1.50 17.41 12.86
N MET A 142 -1.01 16.37 13.53
CA MET A 142 0.41 16.05 13.59
C MET A 142 0.66 14.67 12.99
N LEU A 143 1.58 14.56 12.04
CA LEU A 143 2.12 13.29 11.55
C LEU A 143 3.56 13.14 12.08
N GLY A 144 3.71 12.43 13.18
CA GLY A 144 4.97 12.45 13.93
C GLY A 144 5.32 13.86 14.39
N VAL A 145 6.43 14.40 13.90
CA VAL A 145 6.89 15.77 14.20
C VAL A 145 6.42 16.81 13.17
N ASN A 146 5.74 16.37 12.11
CA ASN A 146 5.35 17.24 11.01
C ASN A 146 3.90 17.70 11.17
N PRO A 147 3.63 19.02 11.22
CA PRO A 147 2.26 19.53 11.19
C PRO A 147 1.64 19.32 9.80
N VAL A 148 0.40 18.86 9.78
CA VAL A 148 -0.39 18.54 8.59
C VAL A 148 -1.68 19.37 8.64
N ILE A 149 -2.08 19.89 7.49
CA ILE A 149 -3.39 20.53 7.30
C ILE A 149 -4.24 19.59 6.45
N VAL A 150 -5.43 19.26 6.97
CA VAL A 150 -6.49 18.59 6.22
C VAL A 150 -7.51 19.63 5.80
N LYS A 151 -7.75 19.71 4.49
CA LYS A 151 -8.76 20.58 3.90
C LYS A 151 -9.48 19.82 2.78
N ASP A 152 -10.80 19.81 2.85
CA ASP A 152 -11.65 19.04 1.92
C ASP A 152 -11.20 17.55 1.82
N GLY A 153 -10.71 17.00 2.94
CA GLY A 153 -10.15 15.66 3.03
C GLY A 153 -8.81 15.47 2.30
N ASP A 154 -8.09 16.52 1.85
CA ASP A 154 -6.72 16.45 1.32
C ASP A 154 -5.73 16.78 2.44
N ALA A 155 -4.87 15.82 2.78
CA ALA A 155 -3.86 15.98 3.84
C ALA A 155 -2.53 16.43 3.24
N LYS A 156 -2.04 17.59 3.65
CA LYS A 156 -0.77 18.16 3.19
C LYS A 156 0.10 18.61 4.35
N LEU A 157 1.42 18.56 4.16
CA LEU A 157 2.34 19.20 5.09
C LEU A 157 2.01 20.69 5.20
N LYS A 158 1.95 21.20 6.42
CA LYS A 158 1.68 22.63 6.67
C LYS A 158 2.70 23.55 5.99
N TYR A 159 3.94 23.09 5.88
CA TYR A 159 5.04 23.80 5.23
C TYR A 159 5.46 23.03 3.98
N GLY A 160 4.88 23.41 2.84
CA GLY A 160 5.11 22.82 1.52
C GLY A 160 3.80 22.33 0.85
N ASP A 161 3.95 21.83 -0.38
CA ASP A 161 2.81 21.31 -1.16
C ASP A 161 2.70 19.77 -1.17
N SER A 162 3.60 19.08 -0.47
CA SER A 162 3.62 17.63 -0.45
C SER A 162 2.46 17.06 0.35
N ARG A 163 1.80 16.04 -0.18
CA ARG A 163 0.83 15.24 0.59
C ARG A 163 1.54 14.50 1.71
N ALA A 164 0.81 14.31 2.79
CA ALA A 164 1.31 13.65 4.00
C ALA A 164 0.37 12.49 4.35
N GLY A 165 0.49 11.39 3.61
CA GLY A 165 -0.46 10.31 3.64
C GLY A 165 -1.85 10.76 3.17
N SER A 166 -2.90 10.05 3.53
CA SER A 166 -4.27 10.35 3.11
C SER A 166 -5.26 10.40 4.27
N THR A 167 -6.50 10.78 3.97
CA THR A 167 -7.68 10.57 4.81
C THR A 167 -8.64 9.55 4.20
N LEU A 168 -8.18 8.81 3.17
CA LEU A 168 -8.97 7.83 2.45
C LEU A 168 -9.36 6.68 3.37
N THR A 169 -10.61 6.25 3.29
CA THR A 169 -11.06 5.00 3.90
C THR A 169 -11.15 3.89 2.86
N THR A 170 -11.11 2.63 3.29
CA THR A 170 -11.21 1.47 2.39
C THR A 170 -12.53 1.46 1.61
N GLY A 171 -13.64 1.84 2.26
CA GLY A 171 -14.95 1.99 1.60
C GLY A 171 -14.95 3.08 0.53
N CYS A 172 -14.29 4.23 0.79
CA CYS A 172 -14.13 5.27 -0.23
C CYS A 172 -13.23 4.81 -1.38
N ALA A 173 -12.17 4.04 -1.09
CA ALA A 173 -11.32 3.47 -2.12
C ALA A 173 -12.10 2.52 -3.04
N LEU A 174 -12.97 1.68 -2.49
CA LEU A 174 -13.87 0.79 -3.24
C LEU A 174 -14.76 1.59 -4.21
N LYS A 175 -15.49 2.58 -3.70
CA LYS A 175 -16.36 3.43 -4.53
C LYS A 175 -15.59 4.14 -5.63
N ASN A 176 -14.44 4.68 -5.30
CA ASN A 176 -13.57 5.35 -6.27
C ASN A 176 -13.07 4.38 -7.35
N LEU A 177 -12.66 3.19 -6.99
CA LEU A 177 -12.20 2.17 -7.96
C LEU A 177 -13.32 1.80 -8.94
N ILE A 178 -14.52 1.53 -8.46
CA ILE A 178 -15.69 1.27 -9.32
C ILE A 178 -15.92 2.46 -10.27
N LYS A 179 -15.96 3.69 -9.71
CA LYS A 179 -16.17 4.92 -10.50
C LYS A 179 -15.06 5.17 -11.52
N PHE A 180 -13.79 4.96 -11.17
CA PHE A 180 -12.64 5.25 -12.03
C PHE A 180 -12.50 4.24 -13.17
N THR A 181 -12.93 3.01 -12.94
CA THR A 181 -12.70 1.90 -13.87
C THR A 181 -13.95 1.48 -14.63
N GLY A 182 -15.15 1.75 -14.11
CA GLY A 182 -16.42 1.26 -14.64
C GLY A 182 -16.61 -0.25 -14.47
N ARG A 183 -15.80 -0.88 -13.59
CA ARG A 183 -15.85 -2.33 -13.32
C ARG A 183 -16.89 -2.64 -12.25
N SER A 184 -17.33 -3.89 -12.20
CA SER A 184 -18.27 -4.38 -11.21
C SER A 184 -17.63 -4.48 -9.81
N LEU A 185 -18.46 -4.62 -8.79
CA LEU A 185 -18.02 -4.84 -7.41
C LEU A 185 -17.16 -6.10 -7.31
N GLU A 186 -17.60 -7.19 -7.94
CA GLU A 186 -16.92 -8.50 -7.90
C GLU A 186 -15.51 -8.43 -8.51
N GLU A 187 -15.32 -7.62 -9.56
CA GLU A 187 -14.00 -7.42 -10.18
C GLU A 187 -13.07 -6.61 -9.30
N ILE A 188 -13.60 -5.66 -8.50
CA ILE A 188 -12.81 -4.74 -7.69
C ILE A 188 -12.53 -5.27 -6.29
N LEU A 189 -13.43 -6.03 -5.68
CA LEU A 189 -13.26 -6.55 -4.33
C LEU A 189 -11.93 -7.28 -4.09
N PRO A 190 -11.41 -8.10 -5.02
CA PRO A 190 -10.12 -8.76 -4.85
C PRO A 190 -8.96 -7.83 -4.50
N LEU A 191 -8.97 -6.58 -4.98
CA LEU A 191 -7.93 -5.59 -4.70
C LEU A 191 -7.89 -5.18 -3.20
N LEU A 192 -8.99 -5.37 -2.49
CA LEU A 192 -9.19 -4.97 -1.11
C LEU A 192 -9.23 -6.17 -0.14
N THR A 193 -9.33 -7.39 -0.67
CA THR A 193 -9.57 -8.61 0.12
C THR A 193 -8.57 -9.72 -0.23
N CYS A 194 -8.77 -10.41 -1.35
CA CYS A 194 -7.97 -11.57 -1.76
C CYS A 194 -6.51 -11.23 -2.00
N ASN A 195 -6.22 -10.13 -2.70
CA ASN A 195 -4.86 -9.78 -3.09
C ASN A 195 -3.97 -9.48 -1.88
N PRO A 196 -4.36 -8.59 -0.93
CA PRO A 196 -3.56 -8.39 0.28
C PRO A 196 -3.43 -9.66 1.12
N ALA A 197 -4.47 -10.48 1.21
CA ALA A 197 -4.40 -11.75 1.94
C ALA A 197 -3.43 -12.75 1.30
N LYS A 198 -3.40 -12.83 -0.04
CA LYS A 198 -2.44 -13.66 -0.78
C LYS A 198 -1.01 -13.13 -0.64
N MET A 199 -0.82 -11.82 -0.74
CA MET A 199 0.49 -11.18 -0.58
C MET A 199 1.09 -11.45 0.80
N LEU A 200 0.27 -11.50 1.84
CA LEU A 200 0.67 -11.77 3.22
C LEU A 200 0.69 -13.26 3.61
N ASP A 201 0.39 -14.19 2.67
CA ASP A 201 0.25 -15.64 2.90
C ASP A 201 -0.76 -15.97 4.01
N VAL A 202 -1.88 -15.28 4.05
CA VAL A 202 -2.98 -15.51 5.03
C VAL A 202 -4.33 -15.78 4.32
N TYR A 203 -4.30 -16.03 3.03
CA TYR A 203 -5.53 -16.24 2.23
C TYR A 203 -6.24 -17.54 2.58
N ASP A 204 -5.57 -18.49 3.17
CA ASP A 204 -6.17 -19.71 3.74
C ASP A 204 -7.14 -19.42 4.90
N ARG A 205 -6.95 -18.27 5.59
CA ARG A 205 -7.72 -17.88 6.75
C ARG A 205 -8.68 -16.71 6.50
N ILE A 206 -8.30 -15.71 5.70
CA ILE A 206 -9.08 -14.48 5.44
C ILE A 206 -9.12 -14.13 3.95
N GLY A 207 -9.84 -13.06 3.59
CA GLY A 207 -9.87 -12.51 2.23
C GLY A 207 -10.93 -13.11 1.31
N SER A 208 -11.73 -14.07 1.77
CA SER A 208 -12.93 -14.58 1.10
C SER A 208 -13.90 -15.20 2.09
N LEU A 209 -15.16 -15.36 1.70
CA LEU A 209 -16.23 -15.97 2.50
C LEU A 209 -16.36 -17.48 2.21
N ASP A 210 -15.24 -18.20 2.23
CA ASP A 210 -15.23 -19.65 2.04
C ASP A 210 -15.38 -20.39 3.39
N THR A 211 -15.93 -21.60 3.33
CA THR A 211 -16.07 -22.45 4.52
C THR A 211 -14.71 -22.73 5.16
N GLY A 212 -14.63 -22.56 6.47
CA GLY A 212 -13.42 -22.81 7.25
C GLY A 212 -12.50 -21.59 7.43
N LYS A 213 -12.84 -20.45 6.81
CA LYS A 213 -12.16 -19.18 7.05
C LYS A 213 -12.79 -18.36 8.17
N ASP A 214 -12.07 -17.34 8.63
CA ASP A 214 -12.61 -16.35 9.56
C ASP A 214 -13.84 -15.67 8.93
N ALA A 215 -14.85 -15.42 9.74
CA ALA A 215 -16.12 -14.84 9.30
C ALA A 215 -16.07 -13.30 9.32
N ASP A 216 -15.07 -12.71 8.66
CA ASP A 216 -14.97 -11.27 8.49
C ASP A 216 -15.95 -10.81 7.40
N VAL A 217 -17.13 -10.36 7.83
CA VAL A 217 -18.23 -9.98 6.93
C VAL A 217 -18.47 -8.49 6.99
N VAL A 218 -18.47 -7.84 5.83
CA VAL A 218 -18.85 -6.43 5.68
C VAL A 218 -20.15 -6.37 4.87
N ILE A 219 -21.15 -5.67 5.39
CA ILE A 219 -22.42 -5.42 4.70
C ILE A 219 -22.34 -4.06 4.03
N LEU A 220 -22.68 -4.02 2.75
CA LEU A 220 -22.72 -2.79 1.95
C LEU A 220 -24.17 -2.47 1.55
N ASP A 221 -24.49 -1.19 1.51
CA ASP A 221 -25.73 -0.71 0.90
C ASP A 221 -25.63 -0.70 -0.65
N GLU A 222 -26.72 -0.28 -1.32
CA GLU A 222 -26.78 -0.20 -2.78
C GLU A 222 -25.81 0.82 -3.38
N GLU A 223 -25.30 1.76 -2.56
CA GLU A 223 -24.30 2.76 -2.95
C GLU A 223 -22.87 2.34 -2.54
N TYR A 224 -22.69 1.08 -2.13
CA TYR A 224 -21.41 0.53 -1.64
C TYR A 224 -20.87 1.24 -0.40
N SER A 225 -21.75 1.81 0.45
CA SER A 225 -21.35 2.27 1.77
C SER A 225 -21.39 1.10 2.75
N VAL A 226 -20.46 1.12 3.72
CA VAL A 226 -20.52 0.16 4.82
C VAL A 226 -21.73 0.49 5.67
N ASP A 227 -22.64 -0.47 5.80
CA ASP A 227 -23.78 -0.37 6.70
C ASP A 227 -23.27 -0.51 8.14
N VAL A 228 -23.12 0.62 8.81
CA VAL A 228 -22.79 0.64 10.25
C VAL A 228 -24.11 0.68 10.99
N PRO A 229 -24.49 -0.36 11.74
CA PRO A 229 -25.65 -0.29 12.63
C PRO A 229 -25.54 0.98 13.49
N GLY A 230 -26.51 1.85 13.43
CA GLY A 230 -26.58 3.01 14.33
C GLY A 230 -26.46 2.53 15.78
N PRO A 231 -26.03 3.39 16.73
CA PRO A 231 -26.08 3.03 18.14
C PRO A 231 -27.49 2.56 18.49
N PRO A 232 -27.63 1.50 19.29
CA PRO A 232 -28.94 1.03 19.73
C PRO A 232 -29.69 2.21 20.39
N PRO A 233 -31.02 2.30 20.18
CA PRO A 233 -31.83 3.37 20.73
C PRO A 233 -31.79 3.46 22.25
#